data_d97a2a5636a50749964c0265cc2abf50
#
_entry.id   d97a2a5636a50749964c0265cc2abf50
#
_cell.length_a   1.000
_cell.length_b   1.000
_cell.length_c   1.000
_cell.angle_alpha   90.00
_cell.angle_beta   90.00
_cell.angle_gamma   90.00
#
_symmetry.space_group_name_H-M   'P 1'
#
loop_
_entity.id
_entity.type
_entity.pdbx_description
1 polymer ?
#
loop_
_entity_poly.entity_id
_entity_poly.type
_entity_poly.pdbx_seq_one_letter_code
_entity_poly.pdbx_strand_id
1 'polypeptide(L)'
;MICLAPALPPESYTLDVTENQLTLCAADDLGAVYGLLDISRHYLGVAPFWFWNQQQFEPKPFATVPEGRITGPAAAVGLRGWDLSDAPWLSAWADATENGWEMIFESLLRYRGNMVRTDKQADLAAAMGLRPVQNPQTPLGAAPQQAAAENPEERHKIWQDSIRTLKTSPRIWALGIDGMG
;
A
#
# COMPACT_ATOMS: atom_id res chain seq x y z
N MET A 1 18.05 -11.63 9.14
CA MET A 1 18.52 -11.47 7.74
C MET A 1 17.32 -11.46 6.82
N ILE A 2 17.33 -10.64 5.76
CA ILE A 2 16.25 -10.61 4.74
C ILE A 2 16.85 -11.09 3.42
N CYS A 3 16.14 -11.96 2.70
CA CYS A 3 16.54 -12.46 1.38
C CYS A 3 15.35 -12.49 0.40
N LEU A 4 15.63 -12.39 -0.90
CA LEU A 4 14.64 -12.59 -1.94
C LEU A 4 14.62 -14.04 -2.38
N ALA A 5 13.42 -14.60 -2.54
CA ALA A 5 13.14 -15.95 -3.01
C ALA A 5 12.06 -15.92 -4.10
N PRO A 6 12.41 -15.53 -5.35
CA PRO A 6 11.44 -15.33 -6.44
C PRO A 6 10.66 -16.58 -6.84
N ALA A 7 11.06 -17.74 -6.36
CA ALA A 7 10.34 -19.01 -6.56
C ALA A 7 9.08 -19.13 -5.67
N LEU A 8 8.96 -18.30 -4.65
CA LEU A 8 7.76 -18.24 -3.83
C LEU A 8 6.60 -17.57 -4.61
N PRO A 9 5.35 -17.88 -4.28
CA PRO A 9 4.21 -17.17 -4.85
C PRO A 9 4.31 -15.66 -4.59
N PRO A 10 3.83 -14.79 -5.49
CA PRO A 10 3.87 -13.35 -5.32
C PRO A 10 3.33 -12.88 -3.96
N GLU A 11 3.96 -11.87 -3.38
CA GLU A 11 3.58 -11.26 -2.11
C GLU A 11 3.61 -12.21 -0.89
N SER A 12 4.22 -13.39 -1.03
CA SER A 12 4.40 -14.35 0.06
C SER A 12 5.81 -14.30 0.66
N TYR A 13 5.97 -14.91 1.82
CA TYR A 13 7.25 -15.01 2.50
C TYR A 13 7.35 -16.29 3.33
N THR A 14 8.58 -16.65 3.70
CA THR A 14 8.89 -17.62 4.75
C THR A 14 9.75 -16.96 5.82
N LEU A 15 9.50 -17.31 7.08
CA LEU A 15 10.28 -16.90 8.23
C LEU A 15 10.88 -18.15 8.86
N ASP A 16 12.19 -18.29 8.76
CA ASP A 16 12.95 -19.36 9.38
C ASP A 16 13.59 -18.83 10.69
N VAL A 17 13.25 -19.45 11.80
CA VAL A 17 13.74 -19.09 13.13
C VAL A 17 14.56 -20.23 13.69
N THR A 18 15.80 -19.94 14.01
CA THR A 18 16.73 -20.84 14.73
C THR A 18 17.16 -20.17 16.04
N GLU A 19 17.85 -20.89 16.91
CA GLU A 19 18.31 -20.38 18.20
C GLU A 19 18.98 -19.00 18.13
N ASN A 20 19.75 -18.73 17.06
CA ASN A 20 20.56 -17.51 16.96
C ASN A 20 20.23 -16.64 15.75
N GLN A 21 19.23 -17.01 14.94
CA GLN A 21 18.97 -16.31 13.70
C GLN A 21 17.49 -16.35 13.31
N LEU A 22 17.00 -15.18 12.88
CA LEU A 22 15.73 -15.04 12.21
C LEU A 22 16.00 -14.63 10.76
N THR A 23 15.53 -15.45 9.81
CA THR A 23 15.70 -15.22 8.37
C THR A 23 14.34 -15.11 7.70
N LEU A 24 14.08 -13.93 7.10
CA LEU A 24 12.89 -13.64 6.31
C LEU A 24 13.25 -13.75 4.82
N CYS A 25 12.69 -14.73 4.11
CA CYS A 25 12.81 -14.83 2.67
C CYS A 25 11.47 -14.55 2.01
N ALA A 26 11.44 -13.60 1.09
CA ALA A 26 10.23 -13.10 0.47
C ALA A 26 10.27 -13.23 -1.06
N ALA A 27 9.12 -13.43 -1.68
CA ALA A 27 8.99 -13.48 -3.14
C ALA A 27 9.38 -12.15 -3.80
N ASP A 28 9.00 -11.06 -3.17
CA ASP A 28 9.16 -9.68 -3.64
C ASP A 28 9.18 -8.70 -2.46
N ASP A 29 9.29 -7.40 -2.77
CA ASP A 29 9.35 -6.34 -1.76
C ASP A 29 8.10 -6.29 -0.86
N LEU A 30 6.90 -6.48 -1.43
CA LEU A 30 5.67 -6.52 -0.65
C LEU A 30 5.62 -7.73 0.28
N GLY A 31 6.06 -8.89 -0.18
CA GLY A 31 6.22 -10.07 0.67
C GLY A 31 7.16 -9.81 1.85
N ALA A 32 8.26 -9.08 1.63
CA ALA A 32 9.18 -8.69 2.69
C ALA A 32 8.52 -7.72 3.69
N VAL A 33 7.80 -6.72 3.19
CA VAL A 33 7.04 -5.77 4.04
C VAL A 33 6.01 -6.51 4.89
N TYR A 34 5.22 -7.40 4.29
CA TYR A 34 4.21 -8.17 5.04
C TYR A 34 4.86 -9.05 6.11
N GLY A 35 5.98 -9.68 5.80
CA GLY A 35 6.72 -10.49 6.77
C GLY A 35 7.23 -9.67 7.96
N LEU A 36 7.78 -8.48 7.73
CA LEU A 36 8.22 -7.56 8.79
C LEU A 36 7.05 -7.07 9.64
N LEU A 37 5.92 -6.73 9.00
CA LEU A 37 4.72 -6.28 9.71
C LEU A 37 4.07 -7.40 10.52
N ASP A 38 4.11 -8.64 10.04
CA ASP A 38 3.65 -9.81 10.80
C ASP A 38 4.56 -10.11 12.00
N ILE A 39 5.87 -9.98 11.85
CA ILE A 39 6.82 -10.05 12.99
C ILE A 39 6.48 -8.96 14.02
N SER A 40 6.29 -7.73 13.58
CA SER A 40 5.89 -6.61 14.43
C SER A 40 4.59 -6.89 15.18
N ARG A 41 3.59 -7.46 14.50
CA ARG A 41 2.29 -7.77 15.09
C ARG A 41 2.37 -8.93 16.10
N HIS A 42 2.97 -10.05 15.70
CA HIS A 42 2.88 -11.29 16.46
C HIS A 42 3.89 -11.35 17.62
N TYR A 43 5.06 -10.76 17.46
CA TYR A 43 6.14 -10.86 18.46
C TYR A 43 6.40 -9.57 19.22
N LEU A 44 6.15 -8.40 18.59
CA LEU A 44 6.29 -7.11 19.26
C LEU A 44 4.94 -6.54 19.74
N GLY A 45 3.82 -7.17 19.34
CA GLY A 45 2.49 -6.80 19.82
C GLY A 45 1.92 -5.52 19.19
N VAL A 46 2.46 -5.04 18.06
CA VAL A 46 1.96 -3.83 17.39
C VAL A 46 0.69 -4.15 16.61
N ALA A 47 -0.45 -3.71 17.10
CA ALA A 47 -1.75 -3.92 16.44
C ALA A 47 -1.92 -3.03 15.20
N PRO A 48 -2.69 -3.48 14.19
CA PRO A 48 -3.20 -2.56 13.16
C PRO A 48 -3.98 -1.41 13.84
N PHE A 49 -3.89 -0.20 13.30
CA PHE A 49 -4.50 1.00 13.89
C PHE A 49 -4.08 1.30 15.33
N TRP A 50 -2.86 0.90 15.73
CA TRP A 50 -2.29 1.14 17.06
C TRP A 50 -2.45 2.61 17.49
N PHE A 51 -2.34 3.54 16.57
CA PHE A 51 -2.45 4.99 16.79
C PHE A 51 -3.88 5.44 17.11
N TRP A 52 -4.92 4.81 16.55
CA TRP A 52 -6.33 5.10 16.90
C TRP A 52 -6.80 4.33 18.12
N ASN A 53 -6.27 3.14 18.35
CA ASN A 53 -6.59 2.34 19.51
C ASN A 53 -5.88 2.83 20.77
N GLN A 54 -5.10 3.93 20.69
CA GLN A 54 -4.29 4.45 21.79
C GLN A 54 -3.45 3.36 22.45
N GLN A 55 -2.91 2.46 21.63
CA GLN A 55 -2.09 1.35 22.13
C GLN A 55 -0.86 1.89 22.84
N GLN A 56 -0.70 1.50 24.10
CA GLN A 56 0.53 1.78 24.84
C GLN A 56 1.51 0.63 24.64
N PHE A 57 2.74 0.99 24.32
CA PHE A 57 3.82 0.03 24.16
C PHE A 57 4.62 -0.04 25.47
N GLU A 58 4.56 -1.18 26.12
CA GLU A 58 5.44 -1.43 27.27
C GLU A 58 6.79 -1.92 26.75
N PRO A 59 7.90 -1.24 27.12
CA PRO A 59 9.23 -1.69 26.75
C PRO A 59 9.50 -3.07 27.33
N LYS A 60 9.84 -4.03 26.45
CA LYS A 60 10.26 -5.38 26.86
C LYS A 60 11.77 -5.51 26.65
N PRO A 61 12.50 -6.07 27.60
CA PRO A 61 13.96 -6.22 27.45
C PRO A 61 14.34 -7.21 26.35
N PHE A 62 13.42 -8.12 25.99
CA PHE A 62 13.58 -9.10 24.91
C PHE A 62 12.23 -9.56 24.41
N ALA A 63 12.20 -10.01 23.15
CA ALA A 63 11.09 -10.71 22.54
C ALA A 63 11.54 -12.11 22.16
N THR A 64 10.73 -13.12 22.48
CA THR A 64 11.01 -14.51 22.12
C THR A 64 10.18 -14.90 20.90
N VAL A 65 10.85 -15.41 19.90
CA VAL A 65 10.22 -15.98 18.69
C VAL A 65 10.46 -17.48 18.73
N PRO A 66 9.41 -18.33 18.69
CA PRO A 66 9.58 -19.77 18.65
C PRO A 66 10.40 -20.23 17.44
N GLU A 67 11.28 -21.20 17.68
CA GLU A 67 12.02 -21.82 16.57
C GLU A 67 11.08 -22.57 15.61
N GLY A 68 11.43 -22.56 14.33
CA GLY A 68 10.66 -23.23 13.29
C GLY A 68 10.52 -22.43 12.02
N ARG A 69 9.70 -22.94 11.11
CA ARG A 69 9.39 -22.28 9.84
C ARG A 69 7.93 -21.81 9.86
N ILE A 70 7.74 -20.52 9.57
CA ILE A 70 6.45 -19.88 9.41
C ILE A 70 6.33 -19.44 7.94
N THR A 71 5.18 -19.70 7.33
CA THR A 71 4.92 -19.29 5.95
C THR A 71 3.81 -18.25 5.95
N GLY A 72 4.11 -17.07 5.40
CA GLY A 72 3.11 -16.06 5.06
C GLY A 72 2.41 -16.47 3.77
N PRO A 73 1.09 -16.76 3.78
CA PRO A 73 0.40 -17.30 2.62
C PRO A 73 0.36 -16.30 1.47
N ALA A 74 0.35 -16.81 0.24
CA ALA A 74 0.01 -16.03 -0.93
C ALA A 74 -1.44 -15.51 -0.82
N ALA A 75 -1.68 -14.35 -1.40
CA ALA A 75 -3.02 -13.78 -1.42
C ALA A 75 -3.91 -14.54 -2.42
N ALA A 76 -5.13 -14.87 -1.99
CA ALA A 76 -6.13 -15.50 -2.86
C ALA A 76 -6.67 -14.55 -3.94
N VAL A 77 -6.61 -13.23 -3.70
CA VAL A 77 -7.08 -12.19 -4.62
C VAL A 77 -5.91 -11.26 -4.95
N GLY A 78 -5.70 -11.01 -6.23
CA GLY A 78 -4.54 -10.25 -6.71
C GLY A 78 -4.54 -8.76 -6.33
N LEU A 79 -5.71 -8.10 -6.25
CA LEU A 79 -5.84 -6.70 -5.87
C LEU A 79 -6.69 -6.58 -4.61
N ARG A 80 -6.15 -5.89 -3.60
CA ARG A 80 -6.75 -5.73 -2.27
C ARG A 80 -6.44 -4.32 -1.78
N GLY A 81 -7.47 -3.56 -1.43
CA GLY A 81 -7.21 -2.18 -1.03
C GLY A 81 -8.41 -1.44 -0.48
N TRP A 82 -8.17 -0.18 -0.19
CA TRP A 82 -9.17 0.76 0.32
C TRP A 82 -9.42 1.88 -0.68
N ASP A 83 -10.65 2.37 -0.68
CA ASP A 83 -11.01 3.63 -1.32
C ASP A 83 -11.07 4.73 -0.24
N LEU A 84 -10.15 5.68 -0.35
CA LEU A 84 -10.01 6.81 0.58
C LEU A 84 -10.36 8.14 -0.11
N SER A 85 -10.84 8.11 -1.35
CA SER A 85 -11.08 9.32 -2.14
C SER A 85 -12.27 10.16 -1.63
N ASP A 86 -13.21 9.55 -0.94
CA ASP A 86 -14.39 10.23 -0.37
C ASP A 86 -14.41 10.12 1.16
N ALA A 87 -13.30 10.46 1.80
CA ALA A 87 -13.16 10.42 3.24
C ALA A 87 -12.57 11.74 3.78
N PRO A 88 -13.33 12.87 3.70
CA PRO A 88 -12.80 14.19 4.06
C PRO A 88 -12.36 14.28 5.53
N TRP A 89 -13.07 13.59 6.45
CA TRP A 89 -12.70 13.53 7.86
C TRP A 89 -11.37 12.81 8.09
N LEU A 90 -11.11 11.73 7.33
CA LEU A 90 -9.85 11.00 7.41
C LEU A 90 -8.70 11.83 6.86
N SER A 91 -8.91 12.49 5.73
CA SER A 91 -7.92 13.39 5.14
C SER A 91 -7.59 14.55 6.08
N ALA A 92 -8.59 15.16 6.71
CA ALA A 92 -8.38 16.24 7.68
C ALA A 92 -7.56 15.77 8.90
N TRP A 93 -7.86 14.57 9.41
CA TRP A 93 -7.09 13.98 10.50
C TRP A 93 -5.64 13.68 10.08
N ALA A 94 -5.46 13.05 8.92
CA ALA A 94 -4.14 12.67 8.43
C ALA A 94 -3.25 13.89 8.13
N ASP A 95 -3.82 14.95 7.57
CA ASP A 95 -3.11 16.20 7.28
C ASP A 95 -2.71 16.95 8.56
N ALA A 96 -3.46 16.79 9.65
CA ALA A 96 -3.20 17.42 10.96
C ALA A 96 -2.30 16.58 11.87
N THR A 97 -2.03 15.33 11.53
CA THR A 97 -1.28 14.38 12.33
C THR A 97 0.11 14.16 11.73
N GLU A 98 1.15 14.21 12.56
CA GLU A 98 2.50 13.86 12.11
C GLU A 98 2.52 12.41 11.61
N ASN A 99 2.99 12.20 10.37
CA ASN A 99 3.01 10.90 9.69
C ASN A 99 1.62 10.24 9.57
N GLY A 100 0.54 11.03 9.56
CA GLY A 100 -0.83 10.50 9.55
C GLY A 100 -1.14 9.65 8.33
N TRP A 101 -0.68 10.04 7.14
CA TRP A 101 -0.85 9.27 5.92
C TRP A 101 -0.03 7.98 5.91
N GLU A 102 1.21 8.01 6.43
CA GLU A 102 2.04 6.82 6.59
C GLU A 102 1.36 5.80 7.51
N MET A 103 0.76 6.25 8.60
CA MET A 103 0.04 5.38 9.55
C MET A 103 -1.17 4.71 8.88
N ILE A 104 -1.92 5.45 8.05
CA ILE A 104 -3.05 4.89 7.28
C ILE A 104 -2.56 3.83 6.30
N PHE A 105 -1.54 4.15 5.50
CA PHE A 105 -1.01 3.22 4.51
C PHE A 105 -0.32 2.01 5.15
N GLU A 106 0.37 2.20 6.28
CA GLU A 106 0.90 1.09 7.09
C GLU A 106 -0.22 0.16 7.54
N SER A 107 -1.35 0.71 8.02
CA SER A 107 -2.49 -0.12 8.43
C SER A 107 -3.04 -0.96 7.28
N LEU A 108 -3.12 -0.40 6.08
CA LEU A 108 -3.50 -1.14 4.88
C LEU A 108 -2.51 -2.28 4.58
N LEU A 109 -1.21 -2.01 4.66
CA LEU A 109 -0.16 -3.02 4.48
C LEU A 109 -0.23 -4.12 5.56
N ARG A 110 -0.54 -3.79 6.82
CA ARG A 110 -0.76 -4.75 7.91
C ARG A 110 -1.94 -5.70 7.67
N TYR A 111 -2.92 -5.27 6.86
CA TYR A 111 -4.01 -6.10 6.34
C TYR A 111 -3.70 -6.72 4.97
N ARG A 112 -2.42 -6.69 4.55
CA ARG A 112 -1.97 -7.22 3.26
C ARG A 112 -2.65 -6.56 2.06
N GLY A 113 -3.04 -5.29 2.19
CA GLY A 113 -3.46 -4.47 1.06
C GLY A 113 -2.27 -4.14 0.16
N ASN A 114 -2.52 -4.06 -1.15
CA ASN A 114 -1.51 -3.75 -2.15
C ASN A 114 -1.93 -2.63 -3.10
N MET A 115 -3.13 -2.07 -2.90
CA MET A 115 -3.61 -0.93 -3.68
C MET A 115 -4.38 0.06 -2.81
N VAL A 116 -4.44 1.32 -3.23
CA VAL A 116 -5.23 2.34 -2.57
C VAL A 116 -5.77 3.33 -3.59
N ARG A 117 -7.05 3.66 -3.50
CA ARG A 117 -7.61 4.82 -4.20
C ARG A 117 -7.57 6.01 -3.25
N THR A 118 -6.83 7.04 -3.65
CA THR A 118 -6.67 8.26 -2.86
C THR A 118 -6.48 9.47 -3.78
N ASP A 119 -7.06 10.60 -3.39
CA ASP A 119 -6.87 11.88 -4.08
C ASP A 119 -5.62 12.61 -3.57
N LYS A 120 -5.07 12.17 -2.45
CA LYS A 120 -3.89 12.76 -1.81
C LYS A 120 -2.80 11.70 -1.58
N GLN A 121 -1.55 12.15 -1.57
CA GLN A 121 -0.40 11.32 -1.17
C GLN A 121 -0.19 10.04 -2.02
N ALA A 122 -0.59 10.08 -3.29
CA ALA A 122 -0.43 8.92 -4.18
C ALA A 122 1.05 8.51 -4.35
N ASP A 123 1.97 9.48 -4.36
CA ASP A 123 3.40 9.20 -4.48
C ASP A 123 3.98 8.59 -3.20
N LEU A 124 3.49 9.01 -2.03
CA LEU A 124 3.84 8.40 -0.75
C LEU A 124 3.33 6.95 -0.71
N ALA A 125 2.07 6.70 -1.09
CA ALA A 125 1.52 5.36 -1.18
C ALA A 125 2.37 4.45 -2.09
N ALA A 126 2.79 4.97 -3.26
CA ALA A 126 3.67 4.25 -4.18
C ALA A 126 5.05 3.98 -3.56
N ALA A 127 5.64 4.95 -2.86
CA ALA A 127 6.91 4.79 -2.16
C ALA A 127 6.84 3.74 -1.04
N MET A 128 5.68 3.55 -0.41
CA MET A 128 5.42 2.51 0.58
C MET A 128 5.08 1.14 -0.04
N GLY A 129 5.08 1.02 -1.38
CA GLY A 129 4.83 -0.24 -2.08
C GLY A 129 3.36 -0.50 -2.45
N LEU A 130 2.45 0.41 -2.13
CA LEU A 130 1.08 0.34 -2.58
C LEU A 130 0.97 0.76 -4.06
N ARG A 131 -0.07 0.29 -4.73
CA ARG A 131 -0.42 0.73 -6.09
C ARG A 131 -1.55 1.75 -6.02
N PRO A 132 -1.28 3.05 -6.20
CA PRO A 132 -2.33 4.05 -6.26
C PRO A 132 -3.28 3.77 -7.43
N VAL A 133 -4.57 3.79 -7.15
CA VAL A 133 -5.62 3.71 -8.17
C VAL A 133 -5.97 5.12 -8.60
N GLN A 134 -5.93 5.35 -9.89
CA GLN A 134 -6.30 6.64 -10.44
C GLN A 134 -7.82 6.86 -10.33
N ASN A 135 -8.21 8.08 -9.98
CA ASN A 135 -9.61 8.47 -9.96
C ASN A 135 -10.18 8.41 -11.39
N PRO A 136 -11.26 7.63 -11.65
CA PRO A 136 -11.87 7.54 -12.97
C PRO A 136 -12.46 8.87 -13.46
N GLN A 137 -12.78 9.82 -12.56
CA GLN A 137 -13.26 11.16 -12.91
C GLN A 137 -12.13 12.09 -13.42
N THR A 138 -10.88 11.71 -13.21
CA THR A 138 -9.71 12.38 -13.77
C THR A 138 -8.95 11.43 -14.67
N PRO A 139 -9.51 11.07 -15.84
CA PRO A 139 -8.94 10.05 -16.69
C PRO A 139 -7.48 10.38 -17.02
N LEU A 140 -6.62 9.38 -16.83
CA LEU A 140 -5.20 9.45 -17.09
C LEU A 140 -4.46 10.58 -16.33
N GLY A 141 -4.97 10.99 -15.14
CA GLY A 141 -4.32 12.01 -14.30
C GLY A 141 -4.52 13.45 -14.76
N ALA A 142 -5.37 13.67 -15.75
CA ALA A 142 -5.71 15.02 -16.17
C ALA A 142 -6.61 15.70 -15.14
N ALA A 143 -6.39 17.00 -14.87
CA ALA A 143 -7.33 17.77 -14.04
C ALA A 143 -8.73 17.77 -14.67
N PRO A 144 -9.82 17.82 -13.88
CA PRO A 144 -11.19 17.79 -14.40
C PRO A 144 -11.45 18.83 -15.49
N GLN A 145 -10.91 20.04 -15.35
CA GLN A 145 -11.02 21.09 -16.36
C GLN A 145 -10.30 20.76 -17.67
N GLN A 146 -9.20 20.00 -17.59
CA GLN A 146 -8.43 19.55 -18.77
C GLN A 146 -9.10 18.33 -19.42
N ALA A 147 -9.66 17.43 -18.61
CA ALA A 147 -10.42 16.28 -19.13
C ALA A 147 -11.70 16.70 -19.84
N ALA A 148 -12.27 17.86 -19.49
CA ALA A 148 -13.44 18.47 -20.12
C ALA A 148 -13.14 19.26 -21.38
N ALA A 149 -11.90 19.23 -21.91
CA ALA A 149 -11.56 19.90 -23.16
C ALA A 149 -12.52 19.47 -24.26
N GLU A 150 -13.19 20.44 -24.89
CA GLU A 150 -14.18 20.19 -25.94
C GLU A 150 -13.55 19.61 -27.23
N ASN A 151 -12.25 19.93 -27.44
CA ASN A 151 -11.51 19.47 -28.60
C ASN A 151 -10.94 18.05 -28.38
N PRO A 152 -11.34 17.04 -29.17
CA PRO A 152 -10.82 15.68 -29.07
C PRO A 152 -9.30 15.55 -29.23
N GLU A 153 -8.69 16.37 -30.07
CA GLU A 153 -7.23 16.34 -30.29
C GLU A 153 -6.46 16.86 -29.07
N GLU A 154 -6.94 17.93 -28.45
CA GLU A 154 -6.36 18.47 -27.23
C GLU A 154 -6.48 17.48 -26.07
N ARG A 155 -7.64 16.83 -25.93
CA ARG A 155 -7.87 15.76 -24.94
C ARG A 155 -6.92 14.59 -25.16
N HIS A 156 -6.74 14.16 -26.39
CA HIS A 156 -5.82 13.08 -26.74
C HIS A 156 -4.37 13.42 -26.38
N LYS A 157 -3.95 14.66 -26.62
CA LYS A 157 -2.62 15.15 -26.25
C LYS A 157 -2.42 15.15 -24.73
N ILE A 158 -3.39 15.65 -23.97
CA ILE A 158 -3.36 15.65 -22.49
C ILE A 158 -3.19 14.23 -21.96
N TRP A 159 -3.95 13.28 -22.49
CA TRP A 159 -3.84 11.87 -22.10
C TRP A 159 -2.48 11.26 -22.44
N GLN A 160 -1.94 11.53 -23.62
CA GLN A 160 -0.61 11.05 -24.00
C GLN A 160 0.48 11.61 -23.08
N ASP A 161 0.43 12.89 -22.74
CA ASP A 161 1.40 13.54 -21.87
C ASP A 161 1.29 12.99 -20.43
N SER A 162 0.07 12.76 -19.95
CA SER A 162 -0.18 12.12 -18.64
C SER A 162 0.39 10.70 -18.59
N ILE A 163 0.14 9.89 -19.63
CA ILE A 163 0.71 8.53 -19.71
C ILE A 163 2.25 8.59 -19.71
N ARG A 164 2.85 9.49 -20.47
CA ARG A 164 4.30 9.63 -20.53
C ARG A 164 4.90 9.98 -19.15
N THR A 165 4.25 10.90 -18.44
CA THR A 165 4.70 11.35 -17.12
C THR A 165 4.54 10.26 -16.06
N LEU A 166 3.46 9.50 -16.11
CA LEU A 166 3.09 8.54 -15.07
C LEU A 166 3.51 7.09 -15.35
N LYS A 167 4.07 6.80 -16.54
CA LYS A 167 4.42 5.43 -16.96
C LYS A 167 5.44 4.73 -16.05
N THR A 168 6.25 5.49 -15.35
CA THR A 168 7.28 4.98 -14.44
C THR A 168 6.79 4.77 -13.01
N SER A 169 5.59 5.28 -12.68
CA SER A 169 4.98 5.12 -11.36
C SER A 169 4.10 3.87 -11.34
N PRO A 170 4.24 2.96 -10.36
CA PRO A 170 3.38 1.80 -10.23
C PRO A 170 1.96 2.27 -9.87
N ARG A 171 1.06 2.28 -10.85
CA ARG A 171 -0.33 2.75 -10.70
C ARG A 171 -1.30 1.78 -11.35
N ILE A 172 -2.52 1.75 -10.83
CA ILE A 172 -3.64 1.07 -11.48
C ILE A 172 -4.43 2.12 -12.25
N TRP A 173 -4.51 1.94 -13.56
CA TRP A 173 -5.27 2.81 -14.44
C TRP A 173 -6.75 2.39 -14.40
N ALA A 174 -7.60 3.30 -13.92
CA ALA A 174 -9.04 3.13 -13.98
C ALA A 174 -9.58 3.99 -15.15
N LEU A 175 -10.29 3.35 -16.07
CA LEU A 175 -11.05 4.02 -17.10
C LEU A 175 -12.52 4.05 -16.65
N GLY A 176 -13.01 5.21 -16.26
CA GLY A 176 -14.41 5.45 -15.95
C GLY A 176 -15.09 6.18 -17.10
N ILE A 177 -16.29 5.75 -17.46
CA ILE A 177 -17.21 6.58 -18.23
C ILE A 177 -18.05 7.30 -17.19
N ASP A 178 -17.99 8.63 -17.18
CA ASP A 178 -18.90 9.44 -16.37
C ASP A 178 -20.30 9.20 -16.91
N GLY A 179 -21.08 8.40 -16.18
CA GLY A 179 -22.48 8.23 -16.52
C GLY A 179 -23.17 9.57 -16.25
N MET A 180 -23.60 10.24 -17.30
CA MET A 180 -24.53 11.34 -17.16
C MET A 180 -25.79 10.80 -16.48
N GLY A 181 -25.92 11.10 -15.17
CA GLY A 181 -27.17 10.97 -14.45
C GLY A 181 -28.06 12.18 -14.70
#